data_bb8ed3b2d7588d0c9e833d37bfa688f5
#
_entry.id   bb8ed3b2d7588d0c9e833d37bfa688f5
#
_cell.length_a   1.000
_cell.length_b   1.000
_cell.length_c   1.000
_cell.angle_alpha   90.00
_cell.angle_beta   90.00
_cell.angle_gamma   90.00
#
_symmetry.space_group_name_H-M   'P 1'
#
loop_
_entity.id
_entity.type
_entity.pdbx_description
1 polymer ?
#
loop_
_entity_poly.entity_id
_entity_poly.type
_entity_poly.pdbx_seq_one_letter_code
_entity_poly.pdbx_strand_id
1 'polypeptide(L)'
;SFRISEKKDGPNADYNILGHELDSLKTAVFFNGHFQENLSTLPKRLRLMSNHEYMEQNGWALSQPTKSSFDLLNTAFMDSGVSIIVDRDIQINEPVRLLFICSGVEKLMTFPRIHVDVGESGFLTLFEQHVGDCNEYFFNQSVIVNIEQDARLDHIRLQKNSESTVNMGNLHVKQQKDSTYDFVQFSFGGKLGRTDVNI
;
A
#
# COMPACT_ATOMS: atom_id res chain seq x y z
N SER A 1 20.34 14.27 -8.36
CA SER A 1 19.89 13.98 -6.99
C SER A 1 18.46 13.50 -7.03
N PHE A 2 18.09 12.59 -6.13
CA PHE A 2 16.71 12.18 -5.93
C PHE A 2 15.88 13.33 -5.35
N ARG A 3 14.58 13.40 -5.69
CA ARG A 3 13.60 14.29 -5.07
C ARG A 3 12.42 13.50 -4.48
N ILE A 4 11.80 14.04 -3.45
CA ILE A 4 10.57 13.49 -2.88
C ILE A 4 9.42 13.79 -3.83
N SER A 5 8.51 12.82 -4.01
CA SER A 5 7.29 12.99 -4.79
C SER A 5 6.37 14.03 -4.13
N GLU A 6 5.71 14.81 -4.97
CA GLU A 6 4.68 15.76 -4.53
C GLU A 6 3.33 15.42 -5.19
N LYS A 7 2.22 15.80 -4.58
CA LYS A 7 0.87 15.53 -5.11
C LYS A 7 0.66 16.03 -6.55
N LYS A 8 1.40 17.05 -6.98
CA LYS A 8 1.40 17.53 -8.37
C LYS A 8 2.01 16.56 -9.39
N ASP A 9 2.76 15.55 -8.93
CA ASP A 9 3.34 14.49 -9.77
C ASP A 9 2.30 13.42 -10.16
N GLY A 10 1.03 13.82 -10.29
CA GLY A 10 -0.07 12.98 -10.75
C GLY A 10 0.05 12.58 -12.23
N PRO A 11 -0.81 11.67 -12.71
CA PRO A 11 -0.79 11.22 -14.09
C PRO A 11 -1.09 12.38 -15.06
N ASN A 12 -0.29 12.46 -16.12
CA ASN A 12 -0.61 13.32 -17.25
C ASN A 12 -1.84 12.79 -17.98
N ALA A 13 -2.58 13.65 -18.68
CA ALA A 13 -3.79 13.29 -19.42
C ALA A 13 -3.57 12.14 -20.44
N ASP A 14 -2.35 11.97 -20.93
CA ASP A 14 -1.95 10.97 -21.92
C ASP A 14 -1.47 9.64 -21.30
N TYR A 15 -1.41 9.53 -19.95
CA TYR A 15 -0.96 8.30 -19.31
C TYR A 15 -2.04 7.22 -19.43
N ASN A 16 -1.74 6.20 -20.22
CA ASN A 16 -2.66 5.09 -20.44
C ASN A 16 -2.60 4.08 -19.28
N ILE A 17 -3.33 4.37 -18.20
CA ILE A 17 -3.51 3.47 -17.06
C ILE A 17 -4.16 2.14 -17.51
N LEU A 18 -4.95 2.17 -18.60
CA LEU A 18 -5.67 1.02 -19.15
C LEU A 18 -4.72 -0.07 -19.69
N GLY A 19 -3.48 0.27 -20.05
CA GLY A 19 -2.46 -0.72 -20.40
C GLY A 19 -2.04 -1.65 -19.24
N HIS A 20 -2.46 -1.34 -18.01
CA HIS A 20 -2.23 -2.16 -16.82
C HIS A 20 -3.45 -3.02 -16.44
N GLU A 21 -4.35 -3.31 -17.40
CA GLU A 21 -5.52 -4.17 -17.22
C GLU A 21 -6.33 -3.78 -15.97
N LEU A 22 -6.90 -2.57 -15.98
CA LEU A 22 -7.90 -2.15 -14.99
C LEU A 22 -9.24 -2.87 -15.28
N ASP A 23 -9.16 -4.17 -15.50
CA ASP A 23 -10.31 -5.04 -15.65
C ASP A 23 -11.09 -5.11 -14.31
N SER A 24 -12.12 -5.82 -14.26
CA SER A 24 -13.17 -5.95 -13.23
C SER A 24 -12.78 -5.86 -11.76
N LEU A 25 -11.49 -5.78 -11.40
CA LEU A 25 -11.03 -5.70 -10.01
C LEU A 25 -11.30 -4.32 -9.39
N LYS A 26 -11.82 -4.33 -8.18
CA LYS A 26 -11.92 -3.15 -7.34
C LYS A 26 -10.53 -2.65 -6.99
N THR A 27 -10.18 -1.45 -7.42
CA THR A 27 -8.80 -0.95 -7.40
C THR A 27 -8.70 0.40 -6.72
N ALA A 28 -7.78 0.53 -5.76
CA ALA A 28 -7.26 1.79 -5.27
C ALA A 28 -5.97 2.11 -6.04
N VAL A 29 -5.93 3.22 -6.75
CA VAL A 29 -4.80 3.62 -7.61
C VAL A 29 -3.92 4.61 -6.88
N PHE A 30 -2.60 4.36 -6.90
CA PHE A 30 -1.57 5.27 -6.42
C PHE A 30 -0.63 5.60 -7.58
N PHE A 31 -0.48 6.87 -7.87
CA PHE A 31 0.44 7.34 -8.91
C PHE A 31 1.58 8.12 -8.27
N ASN A 32 2.81 7.69 -8.53
CA ASN A 32 4.00 8.26 -7.91
C ASN A 32 3.90 8.40 -6.38
N GLY A 33 3.27 7.41 -5.73
CA GLY A 33 3.06 7.33 -4.28
C GLY A 33 1.78 7.98 -3.78
N HIS A 34 1.08 8.80 -4.57
CA HIS A 34 -0.12 9.53 -4.14
C HIS A 34 -1.41 8.85 -4.59
N PHE A 35 -2.36 8.71 -3.67
CA PHE A 35 -3.67 8.13 -3.95
C PHE A 35 -4.46 8.98 -4.96
N GLN A 36 -5.08 8.31 -5.93
CA GLN A 36 -5.88 8.89 -7.00
C GLN A 36 -7.34 8.48 -6.86
N GLU A 37 -8.13 9.26 -6.16
CA GLU A 37 -9.54 8.97 -5.88
C GLU A 37 -10.36 8.83 -7.18
N ASN A 38 -10.15 9.74 -8.12
CA ASN A 38 -10.86 9.78 -9.41
C ASN A 38 -10.55 8.59 -10.33
N LEU A 39 -9.49 7.84 -10.08
CA LEU A 39 -9.10 6.64 -10.83
C LEU A 39 -9.39 5.35 -10.06
N SER A 40 -9.93 5.48 -8.87
CA SER A 40 -10.15 4.36 -7.95
C SER A 40 -11.60 3.91 -7.93
N THR A 41 -11.80 2.61 -7.78
CA THR A 41 -13.13 2.00 -7.61
C THR A 41 -13.05 0.93 -6.53
N LEU A 42 -13.84 1.07 -5.49
CA LEU A 42 -13.77 0.21 -4.30
C LEU A 42 -15.12 -0.47 -4.00
N PRO A 43 -15.13 -1.60 -3.27
CA PRO A 43 -16.35 -2.20 -2.78
C PRO A 43 -17.11 -1.24 -1.86
N LYS A 44 -18.43 -1.22 -1.95
CA LYS A 44 -19.28 -0.32 -1.13
C LYS A 44 -19.16 -0.54 0.39
N ARG A 45 -18.78 -1.75 0.81
CA ARG A 45 -18.65 -2.13 2.22
C ARG A 45 -17.24 -1.97 2.76
N LEU A 46 -16.27 -1.59 1.91
CA LEU A 46 -14.93 -1.25 2.31
C LEU A 46 -14.87 0.24 2.62
N ARG A 47 -14.39 0.61 3.78
CA ARG A 47 -14.12 2.02 4.10
C ARG A 47 -12.67 2.35 3.75
N LEU A 48 -12.50 3.46 3.07
CA LEU A 48 -11.18 4.02 2.79
C LEU A 48 -11.17 5.47 3.29
N MET A 49 -10.12 5.83 4.01
CA MET A 49 -9.92 7.19 4.49
C MET A 49 -8.45 7.60 4.33
N SER A 50 -8.19 8.87 4.40
CA SER A 50 -6.82 9.37 4.45
C SER A 50 -6.14 8.93 5.74
N ASN A 51 -4.81 8.80 5.73
CA ASN A 51 -4.07 8.49 6.94
C ASN A 51 -4.24 9.58 8.02
N HIS A 52 -4.43 10.83 7.60
CA HIS A 52 -4.68 11.94 8.52
C HIS A 52 -5.98 11.73 9.30
N GLU A 53 -7.09 11.47 8.60
CA GLU A 53 -8.39 11.17 9.23
C GLU A 53 -8.32 9.95 10.15
N TYR A 54 -7.63 8.90 9.70
CA TYR A 54 -7.41 7.70 10.51
C TYR A 54 -6.68 8.02 11.80
N MET A 55 -5.62 8.83 11.73
CA MET A 55 -4.82 9.24 12.88
C MET A 55 -5.59 10.11 13.87
N GLU A 56 -6.42 11.01 13.37
CA GLU A 56 -7.30 11.84 14.22
C GLU A 56 -8.28 10.99 15.01
N GLN A 57 -8.81 9.91 14.42
CA GLN A 57 -9.79 9.01 15.06
C GLN A 57 -9.14 8.00 16.02
N ASN A 58 -7.94 7.49 15.70
CA ASN A 58 -7.31 6.38 16.40
C ASN A 58 -6.07 6.79 17.21
N GLY A 59 -5.73 8.07 17.17
CA GLY A 59 -4.52 8.60 17.79
C GLY A 59 -3.27 8.40 16.93
N TRP A 60 -2.23 9.17 17.25
CA TRP A 60 -0.95 9.17 16.53
C TRP A 60 -0.06 7.96 16.84
N ALA A 61 -0.58 6.94 17.49
CA ALA A 61 0.16 5.70 17.77
C ALA A 61 0.47 4.92 16.48
N LEU A 62 1.14 5.59 15.56
CA LEU A 62 1.34 5.19 14.15
C LEU A 62 2.36 4.10 13.95
N SER A 63 3.09 3.72 14.97
CA SER A 63 4.12 2.73 14.78
C SER A 63 4.33 1.93 16.05
N GLN A 64 4.35 0.63 15.91
CA GLN A 64 5.13 -0.19 16.83
C GLN A 64 6.55 0.41 16.87
N PRO A 65 7.21 0.40 18.03
CA PRO A 65 8.60 0.83 18.11
C PRO A 65 9.42 0.03 17.10
N THR A 66 9.78 0.68 16.00
CA THR A 66 10.59 0.03 14.98
C THR A 66 12.06 0.33 15.17
N LYS A 67 12.91 -0.66 14.88
CA LYS A 67 14.37 -0.48 14.79
C LYS A 67 14.82 -0.30 13.33
N SER A 68 13.89 -0.41 12.38
CA SER A 68 14.20 -0.27 10.96
C SER A 68 14.41 1.20 10.61
N SER A 69 15.60 1.55 10.12
CA SER A 69 15.89 2.90 9.63
C SER A 69 14.99 3.30 8.47
N PHE A 70 14.56 2.35 7.63
CA PHE A 70 13.66 2.63 6.52
C PHE A 70 12.22 2.87 6.95
N ASP A 71 11.77 2.26 8.05
CA ASP A 71 10.46 2.55 8.61
C ASP A 71 10.43 3.92 9.30
N LEU A 72 11.52 4.29 9.98
CA LEU A 72 11.69 5.65 10.51
C LEU A 72 11.72 6.69 9.40
N LEU A 73 12.39 6.37 8.28
CA LEU A 73 12.42 7.23 7.10
C LEU A 73 11.02 7.39 6.48
N ASN A 74 10.27 6.30 6.36
CA ASN A 74 8.87 6.35 5.92
C ASN A 74 8.04 7.23 6.85
N THR A 75 8.19 7.07 8.17
CA THR A 75 7.46 7.87 9.17
C THR A 75 7.77 9.36 9.06
N ALA A 76 9.03 9.72 8.77
CA ALA A 76 9.45 11.12 8.63
C ALA A 76 8.90 11.80 7.37
N PHE A 77 8.67 11.03 6.29
CA PHE A 77 8.27 11.55 4.98
C PHE A 77 6.90 11.05 4.51
N MET A 78 6.13 10.38 5.35
CA MET A 78 4.79 9.89 4.99
C MET A 78 3.82 11.07 4.79
N ASP A 79 3.64 11.46 3.57
CA ASP A 79 2.64 12.46 3.15
C ASP A 79 1.50 11.85 2.34
N SER A 80 1.64 10.55 2.01
CA SER A 80 0.74 9.83 1.13
C SER A 80 0.39 8.44 1.65
N GLY A 81 -0.76 7.95 1.23
CA GLY A 81 -1.28 6.66 1.61
C GLY A 81 -2.71 6.73 2.09
N VAL A 82 -3.22 5.58 2.45
CA VAL A 82 -4.61 5.43 2.89
C VAL A 82 -4.74 4.39 3.99
N SER A 83 -5.85 4.48 4.71
CA SER A 83 -6.29 3.48 5.67
C SER A 83 -7.50 2.75 5.11
N ILE A 84 -7.43 1.43 5.04
CA ILE A 84 -8.44 0.50 4.55
C ILE A 84 -9.06 -0.18 5.76
N ILE A 85 -10.36 -0.09 5.89
CA ILE A 85 -11.07 -0.62 7.06
C ILE A 85 -12.20 -1.54 6.59
N VAL A 86 -12.16 -2.76 7.08
CA VAL A 86 -13.25 -3.73 7.01
C VAL A 86 -13.89 -3.78 8.38
N ASP A 87 -15.15 -3.38 8.47
CA ASP A 87 -15.87 -3.36 9.75
C ASP A 87 -16.15 -4.80 10.23
N ARG A 88 -16.47 -4.93 11.51
CA ARG A 88 -16.86 -6.22 12.14
C ARG A 88 -17.93 -6.94 11.32
N ASP A 89 -17.82 -8.27 11.21
CA ASP A 89 -18.73 -9.18 10.51
C ASP A 89 -18.89 -8.89 8.99
N ILE A 90 -17.98 -8.08 8.40
CA ILE A 90 -18.00 -7.77 6.98
C ILE A 90 -17.07 -8.71 6.22
N GLN A 91 -17.65 -9.39 5.21
CA GLN A 91 -16.92 -10.22 4.26
C GLN A 91 -16.80 -9.47 2.93
N ILE A 92 -15.57 -9.11 2.52
CA ILE A 92 -15.29 -8.55 1.20
C ILE A 92 -14.86 -9.70 0.30
N ASN A 93 -15.82 -10.28 -0.43
CA ASN A 93 -15.61 -11.49 -1.23
C ASN A 93 -14.89 -11.23 -2.56
N GLU A 94 -14.91 -10.00 -3.06
CA GLU A 94 -14.15 -9.61 -4.24
C GLU A 94 -12.76 -9.12 -3.83
N PRO A 95 -11.67 -9.56 -4.49
CA PRO A 95 -10.34 -9.05 -4.19
C PRO A 95 -10.24 -7.55 -4.42
N VAL A 96 -9.56 -6.86 -3.52
CA VAL A 96 -9.28 -5.43 -3.63
C VAL A 96 -7.83 -5.24 -4.05
N ARG A 97 -7.60 -4.53 -5.14
CA ARG A 97 -6.26 -4.23 -5.62
C ARG A 97 -5.77 -2.86 -5.13
N LEU A 98 -4.54 -2.82 -4.64
CA LEU A 98 -3.76 -1.59 -4.47
C LEU A 98 -2.77 -1.52 -5.62
N LEU A 99 -2.97 -0.63 -6.57
CA LEU A 99 -2.13 -0.48 -7.74
C LEU A 99 -1.21 0.73 -7.58
N PHE A 100 0.08 0.45 -7.37
CA PHE A 100 1.12 1.46 -7.29
C PHE A 100 1.81 1.60 -8.66
N ILE A 101 1.68 2.78 -9.25
CA ILE A 101 2.25 3.12 -10.54
C ILE A 101 3.34 4.18 -10.35
N CYS A 102 4.53 3.88 -10.87
CA CYS A 102 5.58 4.88 -11.00
C CYS A 102 5.84 5.19 -12.48
N SER A 103 5.68 6.44 -12.89
CA SER A 103 5.89 6.82 -14.29
C SER A 103 6.23 8.30 -14.45
N GLY A 104 6.91 8.60 -15.56
CA GLY A 104 7.09 9.96 -16.09
C GLY A 104 8.09 10.85 -15.35
N VAL A 105 8.73 10.35 -14.28
CA VAL A 105 9.70 11.13 -13.47
C VAL A 105 10.93 10.30 -13.17
N GLU A 106 12.10 10.89 -13.35
CA GLU A 106 13.37 10.28 -12.97
C GLU A 106 13.78 10.66 -11.54
N LYS A 107 14.47 9.73 -10.87
CA LYS A 107 15.07 9.95 -9.54
C LYS A 107 14.04 10.37 -8.48
N LEU A 108 12.90 9.69 -8.49
CA LEU A 108 11.81 9.96 -7.57
C LEU A 108 11.93 9.11 -6.31
N MET A 109 11.60 9.71 -5.16
CA MET A 109 11.41 8.99 -3.89
C MET A 109 9.97 9.11 -3.45
N THR A 110 9.37 7.98 -3.03
CA THR A 110 8.02 7.94 -2.49
C THR A 110 7.97 7.15 -1.18
N PHE A 111 7.07 7.57 -0.30
CA PHE A 111 6.95 7.05 1.06
C PHE A 111 5.49 6.72 1.41
N PRO A 112 4.78 5.91 0.62
CA PRO A 112 3.39 5.58 0.92
C PRO A 112 3.29 4.77 2.22
N ARG A 113 2.26 5.09 3.01
CA ARG A 113 1.91 4.33 4.21
C ARG A 113 0.48 3.82 4.09
N ILE A 114 0.30 2.54 4.29
CA ILE A 114 -0.99 1.86 4.19
C ILE A 114 -1.34 1.28 5.55
N HIS A 115 -2.51 1.59 6.05
CA HIS A 115 -3.12 0.92 7.18
C HIS A 115 -4.20 -0.05 6.68
N VAL A 116 -4.27 -1.23 7.25
CA VAL A 116 -5.30 -2.23 6.95
C VAL A 116 -5.85 -2.75 8.28
N ASP A 117 -7.08 -2.40 8.58
CA ASP A 117 -7.78 -2.89 9.75
C ASP A 117 -8.89 -3.86 9.31
N VAL A 118 -8.82 -5.10 9.77
CA VAL A 118 -9.86 -6.10 9.55
C VAL A 118 -10.54 -6.39 10.88
N GLY A 119 -11.76 -5.89 11.00
CA GLY A 119 -12.58 -6.05 12.21
C GLY A 119 -12.94 -7.50 12.50
N GLU A 120 -13.37 -7.75 13.73
CA GLU A 120 -13.73 -9.10 14.21
C GLU A 120 -14.63 -9.85 13.22
N SER A 121 -14.28 -11.12 12.95
CA SER A 121 -14.93 -11.97 11.96
C SER A 121 -14.97 -11.39 10.54
N GLY A 122 -14.15 -10.38 10.23
CA GLY A 122 -14.05 -9.77 8.91
C GLY A 122 -13.19 -10.59 7.94
N PHE A 123 -13.37 -10.36 6.64
CA PHE A 123 -12.55 -10.98 5.60
C PHE A 123 -12.19 -10.00 4.49
N LEU A 124 -10.93 -10.04 4.07
CA LEU A 124 -10.43 -9.28 2.92
C LEU A 124 -9.35 -10.07 2.17
N THR A 125 -9.43 -10.06 0.84
CA THR A 125 -8.29 -10.39 -0.02
C THR A 125 -7.71 -9.10 -0.59
N LEU A 126 -6.46 -8.81 -0.26
CA LEU A 126 -5.72 -7.64 -0.72
C LEU A 126 -4.67 -8.06 -1.76
N PHE A 127 -4.75 -7.49 -2.96
CA PHE A 127 -3.78 -7.69 -4.02
C PHE A 127 -2.99 -6.40 -4.24
N GLU A 128 -1.77 -6.36 -3.75
CA GLU A 128 -0.86 -5.23 -3.90
C GLU A 128 0.01 -5.43 -5.14
N GLN A 129 -0.08 -4.52 -6.09
CA GLN A 129 0.63 -4.58 -7.35
C GLN A 129 1.47 -3.31 -7.57
N HIS A 130 2.76 -3.51 -7.82
CA HIS A 130 3.72 -2.44 -8.12
C HIS A 130 4.16 -2.57 -9.57
N VAL A 131 3.95 -1.51 -10.34
CA VAL A 131 4.31 -1.43 -11.75
C VAL A 131 4.86 -0.05 -12.08
N GLY A 132 5.59 0.05 -13.18
CA GLY A 132 6.03 1.35 -13.68
C GLY A 132 7.26 1.26 -14.56
N ASP A 133 7.56 2.38 -15.19
CA ASP A 133 8.65 2.60 -16.14
C ASP A 133 9.66 3.63 -15.64
N CYS A 134 9.56 4.04 -14.37
CA CYS A 134 10.51 4.97 -13.78
C CYS A 134 11.93 4.43 -13.79
N ASN A 135 12.87 5.25 -14.27
CA ASN A 135 14.29 5.03 -14.08
C ASN A 135 14.74 5.63 -12.75
N GLU A 136 15.57 4.89 -12.00
CA GLU A 136 16.10 5.33 -10.70
C GLU A 136 15.01 5.77 -9.69
N TYR A 137 14.15 4.81 -9.32
CA TYR A 137 13.07 5.01 -8.38
C TYR A 137 13.40 4.45 -7.00
N PHE A 138 13.17 5.24 -5.97
CA PHE A 138 13.24 4.79 -4.58
C PHE A 138 11.85 4.71 -3.98
N PHE A 139 11.39 3.51 -3.71
CA PHE A 139 10.08 3.24 -3.12
C PHE A 139 10.26 2.71 -1.70
N ASN A 140 9.83 3.48 -0.73
CA ASN A 140 9.86 3.09 0.68
C ASN A 140 8.45 3.07 1.24
N GLN A 141 7.89 1.86 1.34
CA GLN A 141 6.53 1.65 1.81
C GLN A 141 6.51 1.10 3.24
N SER A 142 5.56 1.57 4.02
CA SER A 142 5.19 0.92 5.29
C SER A 142 3.73 0.47 5.22
N VAL A 143 3.49 -0.82 5.51
CA VAL A 143 2.15 -1.40 5.62
C VAL A 143 1.95 -1.86 7.05
N ILE A 144 0.87 -1.40 7.67
CA ILE A 144 0.50 -1.71 9.04
C ILE A 144 -0.85 -2.43 9.00
N VAL A 145 -0.88 -3.63 9.51
CA VAL A 145 -2.03 -4.54 9.46
C VAL A 145 -2.48 -4.85 10.88
N ASN A 146 -3.74 -4.62 11.18
CA ASN A 146 -4.40 -5.06 12.39
C ASN A 146 -5.52 -6.03 12.02
N ILE A 147 -5.48 -7.23 12.59
CA ILE A 147 -6.47 -8.28 12.33
C ILE A 147 -7.10 -8.66 13.66
N GLU A 148 -8.36 -8.35 13.80
CA GLU A 148 -9.12 -8.63 15.02
C GLU A 148 -9.47 -10.12 15.14
N GLN A 149 -10.08 -10.50 16.25
CA GLN A 149 -10.43 -11.89 16.56
C GLN A 149 -11.27 -12.54 15.46
N ASP A 150 -10.98 -13.80 15.12
CA ASP A 150 -11.66 -14.61 14.11
C ASP A 150 -11.66 -13.99 12.68
N ALA A 151 -10.91 -12.92 12.46
CA ALA A 151 -10.81 -12.27 11.16
C ALA A 151 -9.73 -12.88 10.28
N ARG A 152 -9.83 -12.64 8.96
CA ARG A 152 -8.86 -13.15 7.98
C ARG A 152 -8.47 -12.10 6.95
N LEU A 153 -7.17 -12.01 6.68
CA LEU A 153 -6.60 -11.24 5.59
C LEU A 153 -5.70 -12.11 4.72
N ASP A 154 -6.06 -12.26 3.45
CA ASP A 154 -5.19 -12.83 2.42
C ASP A 154 -4.49 -11.67 1.71
N HIS A 155 -3.16 -11.58 1.80
CA HIS A 155 -2.38 -10.48 1.23
C HIS A 155 -1.39 -11.00 0.20
N ILE A 156 -1.60 -10.64 -1.06
CA ILE A 156 -0.73 -11.01 -2.17
C ILE A 156 -0.04 -9.75 -2.66
N ARG A 157 1.30 -9.76 -2.73
CA ARG A 157 2.10 -8.66 -3.25
C ARG A 157 2.86 -9.09 -4.51
N LEU A 158 2.65 -8.36 -5.59
CA LEU A 158 3.37 -8.52 -6.85
C LEU A 158 4.17 -7.25 -7.15
N GLN A 159 5.49 -7.37 -7.11
CA GLN A 159 6.41 -6.29 -7.46
C GLN A 159 7.04 -6.60 -8.83
N LYS A 160 6.76 -5.75 -9.81
CA LYS A 160 7.38 -5.79 -11.13
C LYS A 160 8.04 -4.43 -11.39
N ASN A 161 9.26 -4.31 -10.91
CA ASN A 161 10.02 -3.07 -10.91
C ASN A 161 11.04 -3.02 -12.05
N SER A 162 11.42 -1.81 -12.49
CA SER A 162 12.58 -1.63 -13.38
C SER A 162 13.87 -2.03 -12.66
N GLU A 163 14.89 -2.42 -13.43
CA GLU A 163 16.19 -2.87 -12.88
C GLU A 163 16.95 -1.81 -12.06
N SER A 164 16.56 -0.56 -12.15
CA SER A 164 17.15 0.56 -11.40
C SER A 164 16.37 0.96 -10.14
N THR A 165 15.24 0.31 -9.87
CA THR A 165 14.40 0.58 -8.70
C THR A 165 15.02 0.05 -7.42
N VAL A 166 15.01 0.87 -6.37
CA VAL A 166 15.28 0.46 -4.99
C VAL A 166 13.96 0.41 -4.23
N ASN A 167 13.58 -0.79 -3.75
CA ASN A 167 12.34 -1.02 -3.03
C ASN A 167 12.63 -1.44 -1.59
N MET A 168 12.18 -0.63 -0.63
CA MET A 168 12.29 -0.89 0.81
C MET A 168 10.90 -0.97 1.41
N GLY A 169 10.48 -2.19 1.78
CA GLY A 169 9.18 -2.46 2.38
C GLY A 169 9.30 -2.76 3.88
N ASN A 170 8.36 -2.22 4.65
CA ASN A 170 8.14 -2.61 6.03
C ASN A 170 6.70 -3.10 6.15
N LEU A 171 6.52 -4.26 6.77
CA LEU A 171 5.22 -4.87 7.02
C LEU A 171 5.11 -5.20 8.51
N HIS A 172 4.20 -4.53 9.17
CA HIS A 172 3.89 -4.74 10.59
C HIS A 172 2.52 -5.36 10.71
N VAL A 173 2.42 -6.51 11.34
CA VAL A 173 1.17 -7.25 11.49
C VAL A 173 0.89 -7.47 12.98
N LYS A 174 -0.31 -7.11 13.39
CA LYS A 174 -0.85 -7.43 14.70
C LYS A 174 -2.06 -8.33 14.55
N GLN A 175 -1.99 -9.52 15.11
CA GLN A 175 -3.04 -10.51 15.07
C GLN A 175 -3.65 -10.71 16.45
N GLN A 176 -4.99 -10.71 16.50
CA GLN A 176 -5.74 -11.12 17.69
C GLN A 176 -6.00 -12.62 17.65
N LYS A 177 -6.61 -13.12 18.74
CA LYS A 177 -6.90 -14.53 18.90
C LYS A 177 -7.69 -15.12 17.70
N ASP A 178 -7.31 -16.32 17.26
CA ASP A 178 -7.97 -17.09 16.19
C ASP A 178 -8.02 -16.35 14.83
N SER A 179 -7.26 -15.25 14.64
CA SER A 179 -7.15 -14.56 13.36
C SER A 179 -6.18 -15.25 12.42
N THR A 180 -6.37 -15.05 11.13
CA THR A 180 -5.51 -15.61 10.06
C THR A 180 -4.93 -14.53 9.19
N TYR A 181 -3.61 -14.57 8.96
CA TYR A 181 -2.92 -13.74 8.00
C TYR A 181 -2.07 -14.59 7.06
N ASP A 182 -2.46 -14.61 5.79
CA ASP A 182 -1.71 -15.28 4.73
C ASP A 182 -1.01 -14.23 3.86
N PHE A 183 0.32 -14.25 3.81
CA PHE A 183 1.11 -13.30 3.01
C PHE A 183 1.98 -14.02 1.98
N VAL A 184 1.82 -13.64 0.71
CA VAL A 184 2.63 -14.13 -0.40
C VAL A 184 3.20 -12.96 -1.17
N GLN A 185 4.52 -12.95 -1.39
CA GLN A 185 5.20 -11.92 -2.17
C GLN A 185 5.95 -12.51 -3.36
N PHE A 186 5.72 -11.92 -4.53
CA PHE A 186 6.50 -12.15 -5.75
C PHE A 186 7.25 -10.87 -6.11
N SER A 187 8.57 -10.95 -6.26
CA SER A 187 9.42 -9.81 -6.60
C SER A 187 10.21 -10.09 -7.86
N PHE A 188 9.99 -9.27 -8.87
CA PHE A 188 10.68 -9.35 -10.16
C PHE A 188 11.34 -8.01 -10.48
N GLY A 189 12.59 -8.07 -10.97
CA GLY A 189 13.38 -6.86 -11.24
C GLY A 189 13.86 -6.16 -9.97
N GLY A 190 14.23 -4.89 -10.12
CA GLY A 190 14.77 -4.07 -9.03
C GLY A 190 16.28 -4.21 -8.85
N LYS A 191 16.95 -3.09 -8.59
CA LYS A 191 18.37 -3.05 -8.21
C LYS A 191 18.58 -3.57 -6.79
N LEU A 192 17.63 -3.29 -5.92
CA LEU A 192 17.62 -3.74 -4.53
C LEU A 192 16.17 -3.84 -4.07
N GLY A 193 15.80 -4.99 -3.54
CA GLY A 193 14.52 -5.24 -2.90
C GLY A 193 14.72 -5.80 -1.49
N ARG A 194 14.09 -5.17 -0.51
CA ARG A 194 14.06 -5.65 0.88
C ARG A 194 12.68 -5.45 1.44
N THR A 195 12.16 -6.47 2.13
CA THR A 195 10.93 -6.38 2.92
C THR A 195 11.20 -6.91 4.31
N ASP A 196 11.06 -6.04 5.30
CA ASP A 196 11.12 -6.41 6.71
C ASP A 196 9.69 -6.74 7.17
N VAL A 197 9.50 -7.95 7.70
CA VAL A 197 8.20 -8.44 8.20
C VAL A 197 8.27 -8.62 9.71
N ASN A 198 7.35 -7.99 10.43
CA ASN A 198 7.22 -8.07 11.88
C ASN A 198 5.79 -8.50 12.21
N ILE A 199 5.63 -9.62 12.91
CA ILE A 199 4.35 -10.20 13.31
C ILE A 199 4.31 -10.32 14.83
#